data_f171386c290df38028854f2c2d5f49b8
#
_entry.id   f171386c290df38028854f2c2d5f49b8
#
_cell.length_a   1.000
_cell.length_b   1.000
_cell.length_c   1.000
_cell.angle_alpha   90.00
_cell.angle_beta   90.00
_cell.angle_gamma   90.00
#
_symmetry.space_group_name_H-M   'P 1'
#
loop_
_entity.id
_entity.type
_entity.pdbx_description
1 polymer ?
#
loop_
_entity_poly.entity_id
_entity_poly.type
_entity_poly.pdbx_seq_one_letter_code
_entity_poly.pdbx_strand_id
1 'polypeptide(L)'
;LIHSAPDLHAAINVTLASLGRGALDLPSVISFIGNGVEKLVERSLTATGGFDARLRAQALDVFLDAYAQNMTTLTRPYRGVLSALIAFQDAGIPLGICTNKPVRPAQDICDRLELSRFFIVISGAQEGVAKKPNPTPLLNCINEMGAEPAQALYVGDSSVDYLTAQNAAVPFRLFSKGYLNAPLP
;
A
#
# COMPACT_ATOMS: atom_id res chain seq x y z
N LEU A 1 -1.42 3.93 7.66
CA LEU A 1 -0.25 4.76 7.91
C LEU A 1 -0.31 6.08 7.13
N ILE A 2 -0.44 6.04 5.82
CA ILE A 2 -0.43 7.20 4.92
C ILE A 2 -1.65 7.21 4.00
N HIS A 3 -2.13 8.41 3.65
CA HIS A 3 -3.13 8.63 2.62
C HIS A 3 -2.45 8.86 1.27
N SER A 4 -2.24 7.78 0.52
CA SER A 4 -1.51 7.80 -0.76
C SER A 4 -2.42 7.86 -2.00
N ALA A 5 -3.73 7.72 -1.84
CA ALA A 5 -4.66 7.73 -2.96
C ALA A 5 -4.60 8.99 -3.84
N PRO A 6 -4.36 10.21 -3.33
CA PRO A 6 -4.26 11.40 -4.18
C PRO A 6 -3.13 11.32 -5.22
N ASP A 7 -1.94 10.82 -4.83
CA ASP A 7 -0.84 10.67 -5.79
C ASP A 7 -1.06 9.50 -6.76
N LEU A 8 -1.67 8.40 -6.28
CA LEU A 8 -2.09 7.29 -7.15
C LEU A 8 -3.13 7.75 -8.18
N HIS A 9 -4.10 8.55 -7.76
CA HIS A 9 -5.12 9.14 -8.62
C HIS A 9 -4.49 10.07 -9.69
N ALA A 10 -3.57 10.95 -9.28
CA ALA A 10 -2.87 11.81 -10.21
C ALA A 10 -2.10 11.00 -11.26
N ALA A 11 -1.34 9.98 -10.84
CA ALA A 11 -0.58 9.12 -11.76
C ALA A 11 -1.49 8.32 -12.71
N ILE A 12 -2.63 7.78 -12.22
CA ILE A 12 -3.62 7.12 -13.07
C ILE A 12 -4.17 8.06 -14.12
N ASN A 13 -4.53 9.30 -13.77
CA ASN A 13 -5.08 10.24 -14.73
C ASN A 13 -4.05 10.73 -15.75
N VAL A 14 -2.78 10.86 -15.39
CA VAL A 14 -1.69 11.07 -16.35
C VAL A 14 -1.60 9.89 -17.32
N THR A 15 -1.68 8.66 -16.82
CA THR A 15 -1.67 7.45 -17.63
C THR A 15 -2.85 7.40 -18.59
N LEU A 16 -4.06 7.63 -18.12
CA LEU A 16 -5.27 7.62 -18.95
C LEU A 16 -5.23 8.71 -20.01
N ALA A 17 -4.79 9.91 -19.68
CA ALA A 17 -4.63 11.01 -20.63
C ALA A 17 -3.62 10.68 -21.74
N SER A 18 -2.49 10.03 -21.42
CA SER A 18 -1.51 9.58 -22.43
C SER A 18 -2.07 8.56 -23.43
N LEU A 19 -3.14 7.86 -23.04
CA LEU A 19 -3.85 6.88 -23.86
C LEU A 19 -5.12 7.45 -24.53
N GLY A 20 -5.34 8.78 -24.42
CA GLY A 20 -6.54 9.43 -24.98
C GLY A 20 -7.84 9.06 -24.26
N ARG A 21 -7.77 8.63 -22.99
CA ARG A 21 -8.93 8.21 -22.21
C ARG A 21 -9.42 9.27 -21.24
N GLY A 22 -10.69 9.17 -20.85
CA GLY A 22 -11.30 10.05 -19.85
C GLY A 22 -10.69 9.84 -18.46
N ALA A 23 -10.62 10.92 -17.67
CA ALA A 23 -10.15 10.87 -16.31
C ALA A 23 -11.14 10.13 -15.38
N LEU A 24 -10.62 9.50 -14.35
CA LEU A 24 -11.38 8.93 -13.24
C LEU A 24 -11.39 9.89 -12.05
N ASP A 25 -12.44 9.87 -11.26
CA ASP A 25 -12.50 10.61 -9.99
C ASP A 25 -11.74 9.88 -8.87
N LEU A 26 -11.43 10.60 -7.81
CA LEU A 26 -10.68 10.03 -6.67
C LEU A 26 -11.42 8.87 -5.98
N PRO A 27 -12.76 8.92 -5.74
CA PRO A 27 -13.49 7.80 -5.17
C PRO A 27 -13.39 6.52 -6.01
N SER A 28 -13.51 6.62 -7.33
CA SER A 28 -13.32 5.48 -8.24
C SER A 28 -11.93 4.87 -8.10
N VAL A 29 -10.89 5.69 -8.11
CA VAL A 29 -9.51 5.20 -7.97
C VAL A 29 -9.28 4.58 -6.59
N ILE A 30 -9.83 5.14 -5.51
CA ILE A 30 -9.78 4.55 -4.16
C ILE A 30 -10.38 3.14 -4.16
N SER A 31 -11.51 2.91 -4.84
CA SER A 31 -12.15 1.59 -4.91
C SER A 31 -11.29 0.52 -5.58
N PHE A 32 -10.29 0.92 -6.36
CA PHE A 32 -9.37 0.02 -7.07
C PHE A 32 -8.10 -0.32 -6.28
N ILE A 33 -7.82 0.41 -5.18
CA ILE A 33 -6.63 0.23 -4.33
C ILE A 33 -6.76 -1.06 -3.50
N GLY A 34 -5.63 -1.68 -3.15
CA GLY A 34 -5.53 -2.81 -2.21
C GLY A 34 -4.79 -4.04 -2.75
N ASN A 35 -4.85 -4.29 -4.06
CA ASN A 35 -4.25 -5.48 -4.68
C ASN A 35 -2.95 -5.21 -5.48
N GLY A 36 -2.29 -4.09 -5.21
CA GLY A 36 -1.07 -3.68 -5.93
C GLY A 36 -1.34 -2.82 -7.17
N VAL A 37 -0.26 -2.24 -7.71
CA VAL A 37 -0.34 -1.26 -8.80
C VAL A 37 -0.84 -1.86 -10.12
N GLU A 38 -0.49 -3.12 -10.41
CA GLU A 38 -0.95 -3.81 -11.62
C GLU A 38 -2.48 -3.87 -11.67
N LYS A 39 -3.10 -4.25 -10.53
CA LYS A 39 -4.56 -4.33 -10.42
C LYS A 39 -5.22 -2.95 -10.44
N LEU A 40 -4.58 -1.94 -9.89
CA LEU A 40 -5.05 -0.56 -9.99
C LEU A 40 -5.09 -0.10 -11.45
N VAL A 41 -4.03 -0.33 -12.23
CA VAL A 41 -3.97 0.01 -13.66
C VAL A 41 -5.00 -0.79 -14.45
N GLU A 42 -5.10 -2.13 -14.26
CA GLU A 42 -6.08 -2.97 -14.92
C GLU A 42 -7.52 -2.49 -14.70
N ARG A 43 -7.89 -2.21 -13.43
CA ARG A 43 -9.24 -1.73 -13.10
C ARG A 43 -9.54 -0.37 -13.73
N SER A 44 -8.55 0.52 -13.73
CA SER A 44 -8.68 1.84 -14.37
C SER A 44 -8.86 1.75 -15.89
N LEU A 45 -8.12 0.86 -16.55
CA LEU A 45 -8.29 0.58 -17.97
C LEU A 45 -9.65 -0.06 -18.28
N THR A 46 -10.09 -1.01 -17.45
CA THR A 46 -11.42 -1.63 -17.59
C THR A 46 -12.53 -0.59 -17.49
N ALA A 47 -12.45 0.31 -16.51
CA ALA A 47 -13.44 1.36 -16.30
C ALA A 47 -13.49 2.40 -17.44
N THR A 48 -12.45 2.49 -18.26
CA THR A 48 -12.30 3.51 -19.32
C THR A 48 -12.25 2.93 -20.74
N GLY A 49 -12.70 1.68 -20.96
CA GLY A 49 -12.83 1.11 -22.31
C GLY A 49 -12.17 -0.25 -22.51
N GLY A 50 -11.64 -0.89 -21.43
CA GLY A 50 -11.00 -2.19 -21.53
C GLY A 50 -9.55 -2.13 -22.00
N PHE A 51 -8.89 -3.29 -22.15
CA PHE A 51 -7.48 -3.37 -22.55
C PHE A 51 -7.13 -4.75 -23.10
N ASP A 52 -6.08 -4.80 -23.90
CA ASP A 52 -5.31 -5.99 -24.24
C ASP A 52 -3.98 -6.04 -23.46
N ALA A 53 -3.22 -7.11 -23.60
CA ALA A 53 -1.96 -7.30 -22.91
C ALA A 53 -0.93 -6.21 -23.23
N ARG A 54 -0.88 -5.72 -24.48
CA ARG A 54 0.05 -4.67 -24.93
C ARG A 54 -0.28 -3.34 -24.27
N LEU A 55 -1.54 -2.95 -24.31
CA LEU A 55 -2.02 -1.70 -23.72
C LEU A 55 -1.83 -1.69 -22.20
N ARG A 56 -2.05 -2.85 -21.54
CA ARG A 56 -1.79 -2.99 -20.11
C ARG A 56 -0.32 -2.75 -19.77
N ALA A 57 0.61 -3.36 -20.50
CA ALA A 57 2.04 -3.18 -20.28
C ALA A 57 2.43 -1.70 -20.47
N GLN A 58 2.02 -1.07 -21.57
CA GLN A 58 2.27 0.35 -21.83
C GLN A 58 1.70 1.24 -20.71
N ALA A 59 0.48 1.01 -20.28
CA ALA A 59 -0.16 1.78 -19.21
C ALA A 59 0.58 1.62 -17.87
N LEU A 60 1.07 0.42 -17.57
CA LEU A 60 1.82 0.17 -16.35
C LEU A 60 3.13 0.94 -16.34
N ASP A 61 3.87 0.95 -17.45
CA ASP A 61 5.13 1.70 -17.56
C ASP A 61 4.89 3.21 -17.36
N VAL A 62 3.91 3.79 -18.06
CA VAL A 62 3.56 5.21 -17.91
C VAL A 62 3.14 5.53 -16.47
N PHE A 63 2.35 4.66 -15.85
CA PHE A 63 1.93 4.83 -14.47
C PHE A 63 3.10 4.82 -13.50
N LEU A 64 4.02 3.86 -13.64
CA LEU A 64 5.18 3.73 -12.77
C LEU A 64 6.08 4.96 -12.86
N ASP A 65 6.32 5.47 -14.07
CA ASP A 65 7.11 6.68 -14.29
C ASP A 65 6.44 7.92 -13.67
N ALA A 66 5.15 8.12 -13.93
CA ALA A 66 4.39 9.26 -13.39
C ALA A 66 4.32 9.21 -11.85
N TYR A 67 4.11 8.01 -11.28
CA TYR A 67 4.03 7.83 -9.83
C TYR A 67 5.39 8.01 -9.15
N ALA A 68 6.49 7.50 -9.72
CA ALA A 68 7.83 7.63 -9.17
C ALA A 68 8.26 9.09 -8.98
N GLN A 69 7.86 9.96 -9.90
CA GLN A 69 8.18 11.39 -9.84
C GLN A 69 7.43 12.12 -8.73
N ASN A 70 6.20 11.69 -8.40
CA ASN A 70 5.26 12.47 -7.58
C ASN A 70 4.67 11.71 -6.37
N MET A 71 5.25 10.58 -5.96
CA MET A 71 4.65 9.65 -4.97
C MET A 71 4.45 10.23 -3.56
N THR A 72 4.96 11.43 -3.28
CA THR A 72 4.81 12.14 -1.99
C THR A 72 4.40 13.60 -2.15
N THR A 73 3.95 14.01 -3.33
CA THR A 73 3.49 15.37 -3.59
C THR A 73 2.21 15.68 -2.81
N LEU A 74 1.26 14.74 -2.80
CA LEU A 74 -0.03 14.85 -2.12
C LEU A 74 -0.16 13.85 -0.96
N THR A 75 0.64 12.79 -0.95
CA THR A 75 0.63 11.76 0.10
C THR A 75 1.04 12.36 1.45
N ARG A 76 0.27 12.07 2.48
CA ARG A 76 0.53 12.52 3.86
C ARG A 76 0.22 11.40 4.86
N PRO A 77 0.89 11.35 6.02
CA PRO A 77 0.45 10.52 7.14
C PRO A 77 -0.97 10.90 7.56
N TYR A 78 -1.79 9.92 7.93
CA TYR A 78 -3.08 10.22 8.52
C TYR A 78 -2.90 10.98 9.84
N ARG A 79 -3.90 11.80 10.18
CA ARG A 79 -3.91 12.55 11.46
C ARG A 79 -3.73 11.60 12.64
N GLY A 80 -2.79 11.91 13.51
CA GLY A 80 -2.47 11.14 14.71
C GLY A 80 -1.43 10.02 14.49
N VAL A 81 -1.07 9.68 13.25
CA VAL A 81 -0.08 8.63 12.98
C VAL A 81 1.28 9.01 13.58
N LEU A 82 1.78 10.21 13.32
CA LEU A 82 3.10 10.61 13.83
C LEU A 82 3.16 10.58 15.35
N SER A 83 2.11 11.08 16.03
CA SER A 83 2.03 11.03 17.50
C SER A 83 2.00 9.60 18.04
N ALA A 84 1.30 8.68 17.35
CA ALA A 84 1.26 7.27 17.73
C ALA A 84 2.64 6.60 17.53
N LEU A 85 3.33 6.88 16.41
CA LEU A 85 4.66 6.33 16.14
C LEU A 85 5.69 6.80 17.20
N ILE A 86 5.65 8.08 17.58
CA ILE A 86 6.48 8.62 18.67
C ILE A 86 6.17 7.90 19.99
N ALA A 87 4.89 7.76 20.34
CA ALA A 87 4.52 7.10 21.59
C ALA A 87 4.96 5.63 21.64
N PHE A 88 4.90 4.89 20.50
CA PHE A 88 5.41 3.53 20.43
C PHE A 88 6.95 3.48 20.56
N GLN A 89 7.65 4.42 19.92
CA GLN A 89 9.10 4.54 20.03
C GLN A 89 9.53 4.84 21.47
N ASP A 90 8.86 5.78 22.14
CA ASP A 90 9.13 6.14 23.54
C ASP A 90 8.84 4.96 24.49
N ALA A 91 7.87 4.11 24.15
CA ALA A 91 7.56 2.89 24.89
C ALA A 91 8.50 1.71 24.55
N GLY A 92 9.46 1.88 23.65
CA GLY A 92 10.36 0.81 23.21
C GLY A 92 9.70 -0.30 22.41
N ILE A 93 8.53 -0.03 21.78
CA ILE A 93 7.80 -1.03 20.99
C ILE A 93 8.39 -1.06 19.58
N PRO A 94 8.93 -2.21 19.12
CA PRO A 94 9.47 -2.33 17.78
C PRO A 94 8.36 -2.24 16.73
N LEU A 95 8.63 -1.52 15.63
CA LEU A 95 7.68 -1.29 14.56
C LEU A 95 8.22 -1.79 13.22
N GLY A 96 7.35 -2.41 12.42
CA GLY A 96 7.64 -2.83 11.06
C GLY A 96 6.51 -2.48 10.10
N ILE A 97 6.83 -2.37 8.82
CA ILE A 97 5.86 -2.19 7.73
C ILE A 97 5.79 -3.46 6.90
N CYS A 98 4.57 -3.99 6.67
CA CYS A 98 4.30 -5.06 5.72
C CYS A 98 3.28 -4.58 4.68
N THR A 99 3.70 -4.44 3.41
CA THR A 99 2.88 -3.84 2.35
C THR A 99 3.00 -4.58 1.01
N ASN A 100 1.90 -4.57 0.20
CA ASN A 100 1.92 -5.01 -1.20
C ASN A 100 2.52 -3.97 -2.17
N LYS A 101 2.89 -2.79 -1.67
CA LYS A 101 3.67 -1.83 -2.44
C LYS A 101 5.08 -2.40 -2.65
N PRO A 102 5.71 -2.26 -3.85
CA PRO A 102 7.09 -2.68 -4.05
C PRO A 102 8.03 -2.06 -3.01
N VAL A 103 9.08 -2.80 -2.62
CA VAL A 103 9.94 -2.41 -1.49
C VAL A 103 10.60 -1.04 -1.69
N ARG A 104 11.14 -0.75 -2.90
CA ARG A 104 11.79 0.53 -3.19
C ARG A 104 10.83 1.73 -3.06
N PRO A 105 9.67 1.77 -3.75
CA PRO A 105 8.68 2.82 -3.52
C PRO A 105 8.18 2.93 -2.08
N ALA A 106 8.09 1.83 -1.34
CA ALA A 106 7.71 1.88 0.07
C ALA A 106 8.77 2.59 0.92
N GLN A 107 10.05 2.25 0.70
CA GLN A 107 11.19 2.88 1.35
C GLN A 107 11.28 4.37 1.00
N ASP A 108 11.25 4.71 -0.29
CA ASP A 108 11.35 6.09 -0.77
C ASP A 108 10.25 7.01 -0.18
N ILE A 109 9.03 6.48 -0.06
CA ILE A 109 7.93 7.23 0.58
C ILE A 109 8.21 7.43 2.07
N CYS A 110 8.66 6.41 2.77
CA CYS A 110 8.97 6.52 4.19
C CYS A 110 10.10 7.52 4.43
N ASP A 111 11.14 7.50 3.60
CA ASP A 111 12.27 8.43 3.70
C ASP A 111 11.84 9.88 3.45
N ARG A 112 11.11 10.12 2.36
CA ARG A 112 10.60 11.48 2.01
C ARG A 112 9.60 12.05 3.01
N LEU A 113 8.87 11.18 3.73
CA LEU A 113 7.94 11.59 4.79
C LEU A 113 8.57 11.53 6.19
N GLU A 114 9.87 11.27 6.29
CA GLU A 114 10.64 11.15 7.56
C GLU A 114 10.09 10.08 8.51
N LEU A 115 9.47 9.03 7.94
CA LEU A 115 8.87 7.94 8.69
C LEU A 115 9.83 6.77 8.92
N SER A 116 10.87 6.59 8.10
CA SER A 116 11.80 5.46 8.15
C SER A 116 12.43 5.28 9.53
N ARG A 117 12.68 6.37 10.23
CA ARG A 117 13.29 6.37 11.59
C ARG A 117 12.49 5.61 12.65
N PHE A 118 11.21 5.35 12.41
CA PHE A 118 10.34 4.64 13.35
C PHE A 118 10.33 3.13 13.14
N PHE A 119 10.81 2.64 11.99
CA PHE A 119 10.63 1.25 11.60
C PHE A 119 11.95 0.50 11.53
N ILE A 120 12.00 -0.67 12.18
CA ILE A 120 13.14 -1.59 12.11
C ILE A 120 13.20 -2.23 10.72
N VAL A 121 12.03 -2.54 10.15
CA VAL A 121 11.91 -3.21 8.84
C VAL A 121 10.80 -2.59 8.01
N ILE A 122 11.04 -2.46 6.71
CA ILE A 122 10.05 -2.10 5.69
C ILE A 122 9.98 -3.23 4.67
N SER A 123 9.03 -4.15 4.89
CA SER A 123 8.77 -5.30 4.03
C SER A 123 7.75 -4.93 2.95
N GLY A 124 8.24 -4.76 1.73
CA GLY A 124 7.45 -4.50 0.52
C GLY A 124 7.39 -5.72 -0.39
N ALA A 125 6.52 -5.65 -1.42
CA ALA A 125 6.43 -6.70 -2.43
C ALA A 125 7.73 -6.81 -3.23
N GLN A 126 8.15 -8.05 -3.49
CA GLN A 126 9.29 -8.41 -4.33
C GLN A 126 8.87 -9.43 -5.38
N GLU A 127 9.59 -9.48 -6.49
CA GLU A 127 9.35 -10.47 -7.54
C GLU A 127 9.64 -11.89 -7.00
N GLY A 128 8.79 -12.85 -7.37
CA GLY A 128 8.91 -14.24 -6.90
C GLY A 128 8.49 -14.48 -5.46
N VAL A 129 8.17 -13.44 -4.69
CA VAL A 129 7.69 -13.56 -3.31
C VAL A 129 6.18 -13.41 -3.25
N ALA A 130 5.53 -14.28 -2.49
CA ALA A 130 4.09 -14.21 -2.29
C ALA A 130 3.68 -12.86 -1.68
N LYS A 131 2.55 -12.31 -2.19
CA LYS A 131 1.98 -11.03 -1.71
C LYS A 131 0.85 -11.31 -0.72
N LYS A 132 0.52 -10.35 0.14
CA LYS A 132 -0.69 -10.40 0.95
C LYS A 132 -1.92 -10.68 0.07
N PRO A 133 -2.85 -11.57 0.44
CA PRO A 133 -3.11 -12.11 1.78
C PRO A 133 -2.32 -13.38 2.16
N ASN A 134 -1.28 -13.78 1.42
CA ASN A 134 -0.37 -14.81 1.90
C ASN A 134 0.29 -14.34 3.20
N PRO A 135 0.40 -15.20 4.25
CA PRO A 135 0.95 -14.81 5.54
C PRO A 135 2.45 -14.57 5.54
N THR A 136 3.19 -15.16 4.59
CA THR A 136 4.66 -15.15 4.57
C THR A 136 5.27 -13.74 4.70
N PRO A 137 4.82 -12.69 3.99
CA PRO A 137 5.40 -11.36 4.14
C PRO A 137 5.25 -10.79 5.56
N LEU A 138 4.11 -11.06 6.21
CA LEU A 138 3.88 -10.59 7.57
C LEU A 138 4.74 -11.36 8.58
N LEU A 139 4.81 -12.69 8.44
CA LEU A 139 5.64 -13.54 9.30
C LEU A 139 7.13 -13.19 9.18
N ASN A 140 7.62 -12.97 7.97
CA ASN A 140 9.00 -12.51 7.75
C ASN A 140 9.26 -11.15 8.41
N CYS A 141 8.34 -10.20 8.24
CA CYS A 141 8.43 -8.89 8.88
C CYS A 141 8.51 -8.98 10.41
N ILE A 142 7.70 -9.84 11.04
CA ILE A 142 7.70 -10.08 12.48
C ILE A 142 9.03 -10.73 12.91
N ASN A 143 9.50 -11.73 12.18
CA ASN A 143 10.78 -12.40 12.47
C ASN A 143 11.97 -11.44 12.36
N GLU A 144 12.00 -10.57 11.35
CA GLU A 144 13.04 -9.55 11.18
C GLU A 144 13.05 -8.52 12.33
N MET A 145 11.91 -8.29 12.98
CA MET A 145 11.81 -7.49 14.21
C MET A 145 12.25 -8.26 15.47
N GLY A 146 12.58 -9.54 15.37
CA GLY A 146 12.96 -10.40 16.50
C GLY A 146 11.78 -10.76 17.40
N ALA A 147 10.55 -10.81 16.86
CA ALA A 147 9.34 -11.10 17.61
C ALA A 147 8.65 -12.39 17.12
N GLU A 148 7.75 -12.93 17.93
CA GLU A 148 6.88 -14.05 17.56
C GLU A 148 5.49 -13.55 17.16
N PRO A 149 4.75 -14.29 16.29
CA PRO A 149 3.40 -13.89 15.86
C PRO A 149 2.43 -13.59 17.01
N ALA A 150 2.50 -14.35 18.10
CA ALA A 150 1.65 -14.15 19.27
C ALA A 150 1.95 -12.86 20.06
N GLN A 151 3.12 -12.26 19.86
CA GLN A 151 3.56 -11.00 20.49
C GLN A 151 3.30 -9.78 19.58
N ALA A 152 2.90 -10.03 18.32
CA ALA A 152 2.69 -8.99 17.33
C ALA A 152 1.23 -8.54 17.28
N LEU A 153 1.03 -7.30 16.86
CA LEU A 153 -0.29 -6.76 16.47
C LEU A 153 -0.17 -6.19 15.06
N TYR A 154 -0.99 -6.71 14.14
CA TYR A 154 -1.05 -6.17 12.79
C TYR A 154 -2.15 -5.11 12.68
N VAL A 155 -1.78 -3.91 12.25
CA VAL A 155 -2.71 -2.81 11.99
C VAL A 155 -2.81 -2.60 10.48
N GLY A 156 -4.00 -2.71 9.93
CA GLY A 156 -4.24 -2.56 8.50
C GLY A 156 -5.56 -1.87 8.21
N ASP A 157 -5.83 -1.56 6.95
CA ASP A 157 -6.99 -0.78 6.52
C ASP A 157 -7.81 -1.44 5.42
N SER A 158 -7.51 -2.68 5.08
CA SER A 158 -8.16 -3.43 4.00
C SER A 158 -8.55 -4.86 4.39
N SER A 159 -9.45 -5.47 3.61
CA SER A 159 -9.77 -6.89 3.73
C SER A 159 -8.55 -7.78 3.46
N VAL A 160 -7.62 -7.33 2.62
CA VAL A 160 -6.35 -8.03 2.36
C VAL A 160 -5.49 -8.10 3.62
N ASP A 161 -5.43 -7.01 4.39
CA ASP A 161 -4.67 -6.98 5.66
C ASP A 161 -5.31 -7.89 6.70
N TYR A 162 -6.64 -7.84 6.83
CA TYR A 162 -7.38 -8.72 7.72
C TYR A 162 -7.11 -10.19 7.42
N LEU A 163 -7.25 -10.61 6.16
CA LEU A 163 -6.99 -11.98 5.73
C LEU A 163 -5.52 -12.39 5.94
N THR A 164 -4.58 -11.46 5.74
CA THR A 164 -3.16 -11.71 6.02
C THR A 164 -2.93 -12.02 7.49
N ALA A 165 -3.51 -11.21 8.38
CA ALA A 165 -3.41 -11.42 9.83
C ALA A 165 -4.04 -12.75 10.26
N GLN A 166 -5.23 -13.08 9.72
CA GLN A 166 -5.89 -14.36 9.97
C GLN A 166 -5.03 -15.55 9.53
N ASN A 167 -4.51 -15.50 8.30
CA ASN A 167 -3.66 -16.57 7.75
C ASN A 167 -2.33 -16.71 8.51
N ALA A 168 -1.84 -15.61 9.13
CA ALA A 168 -0.63 -15.61 9.94
C ALA A 168 -0.88 -15.92 11.43
N ALA A 169 -2.15 -16.10 11.85
CA ALA A 169 -2.56 -16.21 13.25
C ALA A 169 -2.07 -15.03 14.13
N VAL A 170 -2.06 -13.81 13.56
CA VAL A 170 -1.65 -12.58 14.23
C VAL A 170 -2.88 -11.75 14.60
N PRO A 171 -2.98 -11.20 15.82
CA PRO A 171 -4.03 -10.25 16.20
C PRO A 171 -4.11 -9.07 15.23
N PHE A 172 -5.33 -8.65 14.87
CA PHE A 172 -5.59 -7.58 13.90
C PHE A 172 -6.35 -6.40 14.51
N ARG A 173 -6.00 -5.20 14.07
CA ARG A 173 -6.78 -3.97 14.32
C ARG A 173 -7.04 -3.24 13.00
N LEU A 174 -8.31 -2.93 12.75
CA LEU A 174 -8.71 -2.17 11.57
C LEU A 174 -8.52 -0.68 11.79
N PHE A 175 -7.78 -0.04 10.88
CA PHE A 175 -7.80 1.42 10.72
C PHE A 175 -8.96 1.81 9.80
N SER A 176 -10.06 2.27 10.37
CA SER A 176 -11.34 2.48 9.68
C SER A 176 -11.38 3.66 8.70
N LYS A 177 -10.34 4.52 8.69
CA LYS A 177 -10.26 5.68 7.78
C LYS A 177 -9.36 5.43 6.56
N GLY A 178 -8.98 4.18 6.32
CA GLY A 178 -8.17 3.79 5.16
C GLY A 178 -9.00 3.33 3.97
N TYR A 179 -8.52 2.31 3.26
CA TYR A 179 -9.08 1.86 1.96
C TYR A 179 -9.86 0.56 2.09
N LEU A 180 -10.77 0.48 3.05
CA LEU A 180 -11.64 -0.69 3.20
C LEU A 180 -12.71 -0.68 2.09
N ASN A 181 -12.51 -1.51 1.07
CA ASN A 181 -13.38 -1.59 -0.10
C ASN A 181 -14.53 -2.60 0.03
N ALA A 182 -14.54 -3.42 1.08
CA ALA A 182 -15.60 -4.36 1.42
C ALA A 182 -15.67 -4.56 2.93
N PRO A 183 -16.85 -4.86 3.49
CA PRO A 183 -16.96 -5.23 4.90
C PRO A 183 -16.00 -6.37 5.24
N LEU A 184 -15.45 -6.35 6.46
CA LEU A 184 -14.71 -7.51 6.97
C LEU A 184 -15.69 -8.64 7.28
N PRO A 185 -15.31 -9.91 7.03
CA PRO A 185 -16.13 -11.07 7.37
C PRO A 185 -16.32 -11.22 8.89
#